data_872752babc4d9ca37dd46b1b27ce386a
#
_entry.id   872752babc4d9ca37dd46b1b27ce386a
#
_cell.length_a   1.000
_cell.length_b   1.000
_cell.length_c   1.000
_cell.angle_alpha   90.00
_cell.angle_beta   90.00
_cell.angle_gamma   90.00
#
_symmetry.space_group_name_H-M   'P 1'
#
loop_
_entity.id
_entity.type
_entity.pdbx_description
1 polymer ?
#
loop_
_entity_poly.entity_id
_entity_poly.type
_entity_poly.pdbx_seq_one_letter_code
_entity_poly.pdbx_strand_id
1 'polypeptide(L)'
;MAKVGQINASPSISIEFKTLATTAIQRSERGTVCLILKDKKATGKWYSFKTIADVEAKSWDAESMKYINLAMHYGAFKVLVRVVQNDEGMDKVLKDLEMRKFNWLAYPQAIETEDQTVVNWVKQQFGTAGPIGKTVKYVSSYANRSDHVAIVELGNGGTYKSIYGDFTAQEYTAAIAGLIAGMPLNRSADNH
;
A
#
# COMPACT_ATOMS: atom_id res chain seq x y z
N MET A 1 1.45 65.70 5.77
CA MET A 1 0.79 64.56 5.06
C MET A 1 1.56 63.27 5.34
N ALA A 2 1.06 62.43 6.20
CA ALA A 2 1.72 61.15 6.54
C ALA A 2 1.43 60.14 5.42
N LYS A 3 2.50 59.55 4.86
CA LYS A 3 2.40 58.42 3.92
C LYS A 3 1.90 57.20 4.68
N VAL A 4 0.68 56.76 4.35
CA VAL A 4 0.20 55.45 4.77
C VAL A 4 1.08 54.40 4.13
N GLY A 5 1.84 53.63 4.94
CA GLY A 5 2.65 52.56 4.46
C GLY A 5 1.78 51.44 3.89
N GLN A 6 2.02 51.09 2.65
CA GLN A 6 1.42 49.89 2.04
C GLN A 6 1.84 48.67 2.88
N ILE A 7 0.85 48.02 3.47
CA ILE A 7 1.04 46.67 4.06
C ILE A 7 1.16 45.72 2.87
N ASN A 8 2.39 45.42 2.49
CA ASN A 8 2.63 44.35 1.54
C ASN A 8 2.14 43.06 2.18
N ALA A 9 1.02 42.54 1.72
CA ALA A 9 0.54 41.23 2.07
C ALA A 9 1.68 40.26 1.79
N SER A 10 2.19 39.61 2.84
CA SER A 10 3.37 38.79 2.78
C SER A 10 3.16 37.64 1.78
N PRO A 11 3.99 37.46 0.75
CA PRO A 11 3.89 36.35 -0.20
C PRO A 11 4.14 34.98 0.40
N SER A 12 4.58 34.93 1.67
CA SER A 12 4.88 33.69 2.40
C SER A 12 3.66 32.77 2.59
N ILE A 13 2.46 33.33 2.80
CA ILE A 13 1.24 32.53 3.03
C ILE A 13 0.83 31.73 1.79
N SER A 14 0.94 32.31 0.59
CA SER A 14 0.59 31.62 -0.66
C SER A 14 1.61 30.52 -1.02
N ILE A 15 2.87 30.70 -0.63
CA ILE A 15 3.94 29.72 -0.86
C ILE A 15 3.76 28.50 0.08
N GLU A 16 3.42 28.73 1.35
CA GLU A 16 3.15 27.65 2.30
C GLU A 16 1.94 26.80 1.89
N PHE A 17 0.85 27.43 1.43
CA PHE A 17 -0.30 26.70 0.93
C PHE A 17 0.03 25.86 -0.32
N LYS A 18 0.81 26.38 -1.25
CA LYS A 18 1.24 25.62 -2.44
C LYS A 18 2.13 24.45 -2.04
N THR A 19 3.05 24.64 -1.12
CA THR A 19 3.96 23.58 -0.64
C THR A 19 3.18 22.48 0.07
N LEU A 20 2.25 22.81 0.95
CA LEU A 20 1.39 21.85 1.63
C LEU A 20 0.48 21.09 0.66
N ALA A 21 -0.12 21.79 -0.31
CA ALA A 21 -0.96 21.19 -1.33
C ALA A 21 -0.13 20.25 -2.24
N THR A 22 1.05 20.66 -2.67
CA THR A 22 1.96 19.83 -3.48
C THR A 22 2.39 18.59 -2.71
N THR A 23 2.74 18.74 -1.43
CA THR A 23 3.11 17.61 -0.56
C THR A 23 1.93 16.65 -0.36
N ALA A 24 0.73 17.17 -0.16
CA ALA A 24 -0.49 16.35 -0.03
C ALA A 24 -0.79 15.59 -1.34
N ILE A 25 -0.66 16.25 -2.50
CA ILE A 25 -0.84 15.62 -3.82
C ILE A 25 0.21 14.53 -4.04
N GLN A 26 1.48 14.80 -3.75
CA GLN A 26 2.56 13.82 -3.87
C GLN A 26 2.36 12.61 -2.94
N ARG A 27 1.86 12.81 -1.73
CA ARG A 27 1.47 11.73 -0.81
C ARG A 27 0.33 10.90 -1.39
N SER A 28 -0.71 11.54 -1.92
CA SER A 28 -1.88 10.85 -2.49
C SER A 28 -1.53 9.97 -3.70
N GLU A 29 -0.54 10.38 -4.48
CA GLU A 29 -0.09 9.61 -5.65
C GLU A 29 0.77 8.40 -5.29
N ARG A 30 1.50 8.45 -4.15
CA ARG A 30 2.49 7.43 -3.77
C ARG A 30 2.04 6.52 -2.64
N GLY A 31 1.05 6.90 -1.88
CA GLY A 31 0.58 6.17 -0.70
C GLY A 31 -0.46 5.08 -1.00
N THR A 32 -0.57 4.59 -2.23
CA THR A 32 -1.57 3.57 -2.57
C THR A 32 -1.00 2.17 -2.41
N VAL A 33 -1.57 1.42 -1.47
CA VAL A 33 -1.28 0.00 -1.25
C VAL A 33 -2.38 -0.83 -1.91
N CYS A 34 -2.01 -1.90 -2.61
CA CYS A 34 -2.93 -2.91 -3.08
C CYS A 34 -2.76 -4.16 -2.22
N LEU A 35 -3.85 -4.68 -1.69
CA LEU A 35 -3.90 -5.95 -0.96
C LEU A 35 -4.60 -7.00 -1.80
N ILE A 36 -3.99 -8.17 -1.95
CA ILE A 36 -4.67 -9.37 -2.43
C ILE A 36 -5.21 -10.09 -1.21
N LEU A 37 -6.52 -10.33 -1.14
CA LEU A 37 -7.15 -10.98 0.00
C LEU A 37 -8.06 -12.13 -0.44
N LYS A 38 -8.05 -13.23 0.33
CA LYS A 38 -9.02 -14.32 0.26
C LYS A 38 -10.10 -14.03 1.30
N ASP A 39 -11.27 -13.58 0.87
CA ASP A 39 -12.38 -13.22 1.74
C ASP A 39 -13.67 -13.89 1.29
N LYS A 40 -14.37 -14.55 2.23
CA LYS A 40 -15.59 -15.31 1.95
C LYS A 40 -16.86 -14.47 2.00
N LYS A 41 -16.81 -13.30 2.65
CA LYS A 41 -17.97 -12.41 2.81
C LYS A 41 -18.03 -11.32 1.75
N ALA A 42 -16.88 -10.92 1.23
CA ALA A 42 -16.80 -9.89 0.21
C ALA A 42 -17.38 -10.40 -1.12
N THR A 43 -18.40 -9.74 -1.61
CA THR A 43 -19.11 -10.13 -2.85
C THR A 43 -18.50 -9.54 -4.11
N GLY A 44 -17.77 -8.42 -3.96
CA GLY A 44 -17.12 -7.72 -5.07
C GLY A 44 -15.67 -8.14 -5.25
N LYS A 45 -15.15 -7.96 -6.47
CA LYS A 45 -13.73 -8.23 -6.76
C LYS A 45 -12.81 -7.12 -6.30
N TRP A 46 -13.27 -5.87 -6.33
CA TRP A 46 -12.47 -4.70 -6.05
C TRP A 46 -13.12 -3.78 -5.05
N TYR A 47 -12.30 -3.33 -4.11
CA TYR A 47 -12.68 -2.30 -3.15
C TYR A 47 -11.59 -1.25 -3.05
N SER A 48 -11.97 -0.05 -2.58
CA SER A 48 -11.05 1.07 -2.41
C SER A 48 -11.43 1.83 -1.15
N PHE A 49 -10.49 2.01 -0.25
CA PHE A 49 -10.69 2.65 1.04
C PHE A 49 -9.69 3.79 1.25
N LYS A 50 -10.16 4.87 1.86
CA LYS A 50 -9.34 5.99 2.30
C LYS A 50 -9.40 6.18 3.81
N THR A 51 -10.42 5.63 4.46
CA THR A 51 -10.61 5.71 5.90
C THR A 51 -10.97 4.35 6.47
N ILE A 52 -10.68 4.13 7.76
CA ILE A 52 -11.06 2.91 8.48
C ILE A 52 -12.60 2.77 8.53
N ALA A 53 -13.32 3.88 8.68
CA ALA A 53 -14.78 3.87 8.67
C ALA A 53 -15.38 3.33 7.36
N ASP A 54 -14.72 3.58 6.21
CA ASP A 54 -15.14 3.02 4.92
C ASP A 54 -15.01 1.49 4.89
N VAL A 55 -14.02 0.94 5.60
CA VAL A 55 -13.79 -0.51 5.73
C VAL A 55 -14.88 -1.14 6.58
N GLU A 56 -15.16 -0.55 7.75
CA GLU A 56 -16.15 -1.04 8.70
C GLU A 56 -17.58 -1.02 8.14
N ALA A 57 -17.86 -0.12 7.20
CA ALA A 57 -19.14 -0.06 6.50
C ALA A 57 -19.42 -1.25 5.56
N LYS A 58 -18.44 -2.14 5.35
CA LYS A 58 -18.53 -3.31 4.48
C LYS A 58 -18.43 -4.60 5.28
N SER A 59 -19.02 -5.66 4.76
CA SER A 59 -18.93 -6.99 5.36
C SER A 59 -17.60 -7.65 4.94
N TRP A 60 -16.76 -7.95 5.90
CA TRP A 60 -15.47 -8.61 5.74
C TRP A 60 -15.36 -9.80 6.69
N ASP A 61 -14.52 -10.76 6.34
CA ASP A 61 -13.99 -11.68 7.33
C ASP A 61 -13.09 -10.94 8.31
N ALA A 62 -13.07 -11.38 9.57
CA ALA A 62 -12.32 -10.69 10.64
C ALA A 62 -10.81 -10.55 10.32
N GLU A 63 -10.24 -11.53 9.63
CA GLU A 63 -8.83 -11.50 9.21
C GLU A 63 -8.59 -10.45 8.12
N SER A 64 -9.41 -10.45 7.06
CA SER A 64 -9.29 -9.48 5.98
C SER A 64 -9.42 -8.04 6.50
N MET A 65 -10.35 -7.81 7.43
CA MET A 65 -10.50 -6.50 8.08
C MET A 65 -9.24 -6.09 8.83
N LYS A 66 -8.60 -7.02 9.56
CA LYS A 66 -7.34 -6.75 10.28
C LYS A 66 -6.24 -6.32 9.30
N TYR A 67 -6.06 -6.99 8.16
CA TYR A 67 -5.02 -6.65 7.20
C TYR A 67 -5.25 -5.29 6.54
N ILE A 68 -6.50 -4.95 6.21
CA ILE A 68 -6.84 -3.65 5.65
C ILE A 68 -6.55 -2.53 6.67
N ASN A 69 -7.04 -2.71 7.91
CA ASN A 69 -6.82 -1.75 8.99
C ASN A 69 -5.33 -1.61 9.33
N LEU A 70 -4.58 -2.72 9.29
CA LEU A 70 -3.15 -2.72 9.53
C LEU A 70 -2.41 -1.85 8.50
N ALA A 71 -2.69 -2.03 7.20
CA ALA A 71 -2.09 -1.21 6.15
C ALA A 71 -2.42 0.28 6.31
N MET A 72 -3.67 0.62 6.66
CA MET A 72 -4.10 2.01 6.87
C MET A 72 -3.48 2.63 8.12
N HIS A 73 -3.43 1.88 9.23
CA HIS A 73 -2.87 2.35 10.49
C HIS A 73 -1.39 2.71 10.36
N TYR A 74 -0.63 1.94 9.59
CA TYR A 74 0.79 2.19 9.36
C TYR A 74 1.09 3.25 8.29
N GLY A 75 0.07 3.84 7.67
CA GLY A 75 0.23 5.07 6.91
C GLY A 75 -0.15 5.02 5.43
N ALA A 76 -0.74 3.93 4.94
CA ALA A 76 -1.29 3.92 3.59
C ALA A 76 -2.34 5.04 3.42
N PHE A 77 -2.15 5.90 2.45
CA PHE A 77 -3.12 6.95 2.13
C PHE A 77 -4.40 6.37 1.51
N LYS A 78 -4.25 5.31 0.74
CA LYS A 78 -5.34 4.60 0.07
C LYS A 78 -5.02 3.12 0.02
N VAL A 79 -6.00 2.31 0.37
CA VAL A 79 -5.91 0.85 0.22
C VAL A 79 -6.87 0.40 -0.88
N LEU A 80 -6.31 -0.27 -1.88
CA LEU A 80 -7.07 -1.04 -2.87
C LEU A 80 -7.09 -2.48 -2.41
N VAL A 81 -8.21 -3.14 -2.53
CA VAL A 81 -8.33 -4.56 -2.22
C VAL A 81 -8.79 -5.31 -3.45
N ARG A 82 -8.03 -6.33 -3.87
CA ARG A 82 -8.41 -7.32 -4.85
C ARG A 82 -8.78 -8.60 -4.12
N VAL A 83 -10.06 -8.92 -4.09
CA VAL A 83 -10.55 -10.15 -3.47
C VAL A 83 -10.43 -11.30 -4.47
N VAL A 84 -9.73 -12.36 -4.05
CA VAL A 84 -9.64 -13.61 -4.82
C VAL A 84 -10.98 -14.34 -4.70
N GLN A 85 -11.66 -14.52 -5.81
CA GLN A 85 -12.93 -15.24 -5.86
C GLN A 85 -12.68 -16.76 -5.82
N ASN A 86 -13.70 -17.52 -5.41
CA ASN A 86 -13.63 -18.99 -5.40
C ASN A 86 -13.20 -19.49 -6.79
N ASP A 87 -12.27 -20.42 -6.82
CA ASP A 87 -11.73 -21.07 -8.04
C ASP A 87 -11.01 -20.13 -9.03
N GLU A 88 -10.65 -18.92 -8.60
CA GLU A 88 -9.90 -17.99 -9.44
C GLU A 88 -8.39 -18.25 -9.32
N GLY A 89 -7.76 -18.60 -10.45
CA GLY A 89 -6.30 -18.78 -10.50
C GLY A 89 -5.54 -17.46 -10.31
N MET A 90 -4.35 -17.52 -9.73
CA MET A 90 -3.52 -16.34 -9.44
C MET A 90 -3.20 -15.54 -10.70
N ASP A 91 -2.98 -16.18 -11.85
CA ASP A 91 -2.71 -15.51 -13.12
C ASP A 91 -3.81 -14.50 -13.51
N LYS A 92 -5.07 -14.85 -13.26
CA LYS A 92 -6.20 -13.96 -13.53
C LYS A 92 -6.23 -12.79 -12.54
N VAL A 93 -5.93 -13.03 -11.28
CA VAL A 93 -5.80 -11.99 -10.26
C VAL A 93 -4.71 -10.99 -10.65
N LEU A 94 -3.55 -11.48 -11.05
CA LEU A 94 -2.41 -10.65 -11.45
C LEU A 94 -2.71 -9.84 -12.72
N LYS A 95 -3.39 -10.43 -13.70
CA LYS A 95 -3.84 -9.72 -14.90
C LYS A 95 -4.82 -8.59 -14.58
N ASP A 96 -5.72 -8.79 -13.61
CA ASP A 96 -6.64 -7.74 -13.15
C ASP A 96 -5.88 -6.60 -12.45
N LEU A 97 -4.74 -6.88 -11.80
CA LEU A 97 -3.88 -5.87 -11.17
C LEU A 97 -3.24 -4.93 -12.21
N GLU A 98 -2.90 -5.42 -13.40
CA GLU A 98 -2.29 -4.62 -14.48
C GLU A 98 -3.15 -3.42 -14.91
N MET A 99 -4.45 -3.49 -14.66
CA MET A 99 -5.41 -2.44 -15.00
C MET A 99 -5.58 -1.37 -13.91
N ARG A 100 -4.84 -1.48 -12.81
CA ARG A 100 -4.98 -0.59 -11.65
C ARG A 100 -3.66 0.07 -11.26
N LYS A 101 -3.72 1.35 -10.91
CA LYS A 101 -2.55 2.09 -10.44
C LYS A 101 -2.42 1.97 -8.93
N PHE A 102 -1.29 1.44 -8.47
CA PHE A 102 -0.86 1.39 -7.07
C PHE A 102 0.67 1.39 -7.00
N ASN A 103 1.22 1.58 -5.82
CA ASN A 103 2.68 1.66 -5.63
C ASN A 103 3.24 0.42 -4.94
N TRP A 104 2.51 -0.10 -3.96
CA TRP A 104 2.91 -1.23 -3.15
C TRP A 104 1.86 -2.32 -3.20
N LEU A 105 2.32 -3.55 -3.30
CA LEU A 105 1.50 -4.75 -3.26
C LEU A 105 1.85 -5.56 -2.02
N ALA A 106 0.87 -6.15 -1.37
CA ALA A 106 1.06 -7.17 -0.34
C ALA A 106 -0.01 -8.25 -0.46
N TYR A 107 0.35 -9.47 -0.11
CA TYR A 107 -0.55 -10.61 -0.09
C TYR A 107 -0.44 -11.35 1.25
N PRO A 108 -1.11 -10.86 2.32
CA PRO A 108 -0.97 -11.38 3.68
C PRO A 108 -1.33 -12.85 3.85
N GLN A 109 -2.22 -13.37 3.00
CA GLN A 109 -2.72 -14.75 3.04
C GLN A 109 -2.06 -15.66 1.98
N ALA A 110 -0.94 -15.23 1.39
CA ALA A 110 -0.22 -16.06 0.42
C ALA A 110 0.39 -17.30 1.07
N ILE A 111 0.34 -18.40 0.36
CA ILE A 111 1.23 -19.54 0.57
C ILE A 111 2.50 -19.34 -0.27
N GLU A 112 3.57 -20.05 0.04
CA GLU A 112 4.88 -19.86 -0.60
C GLU A 112 4.84 -19.91 -2.13
N THR A 113 4.08 -20.85 -2.71
CA THR A 113 3.94 -21.00 -4.16
C THR A 113 3.20 -19.83 -4.83
N GLU A 114 2.17 -19.31 -4.17
CA GLU A 114 1.44 -18.12 -4.64
C GLU A 114 2.31 -16.87 -4.52
N ASP A 115 3.04 -16.72 -3.41
CA ASP A 115 3.97 -15.63 -3.19
C ASP A 115 5.05 -15.59 -4.27
N GLN A 116 5.66 -16.73 -4.60
CA GLN A 116 6.65 -16.83 -5.66
C GLN A 116 6.08 -16.43 -7.03
N THR A 117 4.81 -16.77 -7.30
CA THR A 117 4.12 -16.36 -8.53
C THR A 117 3.98 -14.83 -8.59
N VAL A 118 3.59 -14.20 -7.46
CA VAL A 118 3.50 -12.74 -7.35
C VAL A 118 4.87 -12.08 -7.50
N VAL A 119 5.92 -12.62 -6.86
CA VAL A 119 7.30 -12.13 -6.99
C VAL A 119 7.76 -12.12 -8.45
N ASN A 120 7.54 -13.21 -9.17
CA ASN A 120 7.92 -13.33 -10.58
C ASN A 120 7.16 -12.32 -11.44
N TRP A 121 5.86 -12.17 -11.21
CA TRP A 121 5.04 -11.19 -11.91
C TRP A 121 5.51 -9.75 -11.65
N VAL A 122 5.79 -9.38 -10.41
CA VAL A 122 6.30 -8.04 -10.05
C VAL A 122 7.63 -7.75 -10.75
N LYS A 123 8.54 -8.71 -10.80
CA LYS A 123 9.81 -8.58 -11.54
C LYS A 123 9.60 -8.33 -13.03
N GLN A 124 8.63 -9.01 -13.64
CA GLN A 124 8.28 -8.82 -15.05
C GLN A 124 7.64 -7.46 -15.31
N GLN A 125 6.78 -6.99 -14.41
CA GLN A 125 6.11 -5.70 -14.54
C GLN A 125 7.04 -4.52 -14.26
N PHE A 126 8.06 -4.69 -13.44
CA PHE A 126 8.97 -3.63 -13.06
C PHE A 126 9.76 -3.11 -14.27
N GLY A 127 9.63 -1.82 -14.54
CA GLY A 127 10.29 -1.18 -15.68
C GLY A 127 9.48 -1.19 -16.98
N THR A 128 8.32 -1.87 -17.04
CA THR A 128 7.45 -1.86 -18.21
C THR A 128 6.65 -0.56 -18.36
N ALA A 129 6.11 -0.32 -19.54
CA ALA A 129 5.28 0.85 -19.84
C ALA A 129 3.79 0.52 -19.59
N GLY A 130 3.41 0.27 -18.37
CA GLY A 130 2.01 0.00 -18.01
C GLY A 130 1.49 0.94 -16.91
N PRO A 131 0.22 0.85 -16.52
CA PRO A 131 -0.36 1.68 -15.45
C PRO A 131 0.37 1.55 -14.11
N ILE A 132 0.89 0.36 -13.81
CA ILE A 132 1.65 0.05 -12.61
C ILE A 132 3.17 -0.02 -12.86
N GLY A 133 3.57 -0.39 -14.05
CA GLY A 133 4.92 -0.40 -14.60
C GLY A 133 6.08 -0.25 -13.60
N LYS A 134 6.89 0.78 -13.79
CA LYS A 134 8.09 1.05 -12.96
C LYS A 134 7.82 1.30 -11.49
N THR A 135 6.59 1.52 -11.09
CA THR A 135 6.25 1.90 -9.70
C THR A 135 5.78 0.74 -8.85
N VAL A 136 5.50 -0.43 -9.43
CA VAL A 136 5.03 -1.59 -8.66
C VAL A 136 6.16 -2.17 -7.82
N LYS A 137 5.88 -2.37 -6.53
CA LYS A 137 6.76 -3.02 -5.57
C LYS A 137 5.96 -3.98 -4.71
N TYR A 138 6.59 -5.00 -4.19
CA TYR A 138 5.95 -6.05 -3.42
C TYR A 138 6.66 -6.31 -2.10
N VAL A 139 5.90 -6.53 -1.04
CA VAL A 139 6.41 -6.96 0.26
C VAL A 139 6.07 -8.43 0.45
N SER A 140 7.10 -9.25 0.61
CA SER A 140 7.01 -10.70 0.80
C SER A 140 7.71 -11.13 2.08
N SER A 141 7.30 -12.23 2.69
CA SER A 141 8.07 -12.92 3.74
C SER A 141 8.73 -14.20 3.24
N TYR A 142 8.41 -14.65 2.03
CA TYR A 142 8.94 -15.87 1.40
C TYR A 142 9.93 -15.58 0.28
N ALA A 143 10.38 -14.35 0.11
CA ALA A 143 11.07 -13.90 -1.11
C ALA A 143 12.40 -14.60 -1.42
N ASN A 144 12.78 -15.64 -0.69
CA ASN A 144 13.88 -16.57 -0.99
C ASN A 144 15.15 -15.86 -1.50
N ARG A 145 15.57 -14.77 -0.84
CA ARG A 145 16.73 -13.93 -1.20
C ARG A 145 16.62 -13.32 -2.60
N SER A 146 15.44 -12.80 -2.92
CA SER A 146 15.21 -12.12 -4.18
C SER A 146 15.92 -10.76 -4.18
N ASP A 147 17.15 -10.71 -4.68
CA ASP A 147 17.89 -9.47 -4.88
C ASP A 147 17.29 -8.67 -6.06
N HIS A 148 16.19 -7.98 -5.78
CA HIS A 148 15.50 -7.16 -6.77
C HIS A 148 14.91 -5.91 -6.12
N VAL A 149 15.17 -4.74 -6.72
CA VAL A 149 14.76 -3.42 -6.20
C VAL A 149 13.24 -3.24 -6.00
N ALA A 150 12.40 -4.03 -6.65
CA ALA A 150 10.96 -4.01 -6.50
C ALA A 150 10.43 -4.95 -5.39
N ILE A 151 11.28 -5.75 -4.77
CA ILE A 151 10.91 -6.71 -3.74
C ILE A 151 11.50 -6.28 -2.41
N VAL A 152 10.67 -6.17 -1.40
CA VAL A 152 11.08 -6.00 0.00
C VAL A 152 10.79 -7.31 0.72
N GLU A 153 11.83 -7.92 1.26
CA GLU A 153 11.71 -9.14 2.03
C GLU A 153 11.61 -8.83 3.51
N LEU A 154 10.50 -9.26 4.12
CA LEU A 154 10.34 -9.23 5.57
C LEU A 154 10.91 -10.53 6.15
N GLY A 155 12.02 -10.42 6.84
CA GLY A 155 12.70 -11.58 7.43
C GLY A 155 11.80 -12.41 8.36
N ASN A 156 12.01 -13.72 8.36
CA ASN A 156 11.29 -14.66 9.23
C ASN A 156 11.72 -14.49 10.69
N GLY A 157 11.07 -13.61 11.42
CA GLY A 157 11.45 -13.26 12.79
C GLY A 157 10.47 -13.67 13.88
N GLY A 158 9.50 -14.51 13.61
CA GLY A 158 8.53 -14.91 14.63
C GLY A 158 7.21 -14.12 14.57
N THR A 159 6.65 -13.80 15.74
CA THR A 159 5.35 -13.13 15.84
C THR A 159 5.51 -11.61 15.92
N TYR A 160 4.82 -10.90 15.06
CA TYR A 160 4.74 -9.44 15.05
C TYR A 160 3.50 -8.98 15.81
N LYS A 161 3.69 -8.14 16.81
CA LYS A 161 2.60 -7.61 17.65
C LYS A 161 2.09 -6.28 17.15
N SER A 162 0.77 -6.12 17.09
CA SER A 162 0.08 -4.88 16.74
C SER A 162 -1.14 -4.68 17.62
N ILE A 163 -1.73 -3.49 17.58
CA ILE A 163 -3.02 -3.19 18.24
C ILE A 163 -4.17 -4.07 17.72
N TYR A 164 -4.02 -4.67 16.54
CA TYR A 164 -5.00 -5.57 15.92
C TYR A 164 -4.76 -7.04 16.24
N GLY A 165 -3.71 -7.37 17.02
CA GLY A 165 -3.35 -8.72 17.43
C GLY A 165 -1.93 -9.12 17.02
N ASP A 166 -1.68 -10.43 17.11
CA ASP A 166 -0.43 -11.05 16.73
C ASP A 166 -0.49 -11.55 15.29
N PHE A 167 0.58 -11.37 14.53
CA PHE A 167 0.68 -11.69 13.11
C PHE A 167 1.94 -12.46 12.79
N THR A 168 1.86 -13.38 11.84
CA THR A 168 3.03 -13.98 11.21
C THR A 168 3.76 -12.95 10.33
N ALA A 169 4.97 -13.24 9.90
CA ALA A 169 5.72 -12.37 9.00
C ALA A 169 4.93 -12.10 7.69
N GLN A 170 4.29 -13.13 7.13
CA GLN A 170 3.51 -12.97 5.89
C GLN A 170 2.28 -12.09 6.09
N GLU A 171 1.55 -12.26 7.16
CA GLU A 171 0.41 -11.41 7.50
C GLU A 171 0.82 -9.95 7.74
N TYR A 172 1.99 -9.75 8.36
CA TYR A 172 2.52 -8.42 8.68
C TYR A 172 3.02 -7.65 7.45
N THR A 173 3.15 -8.30 6.29
CA THR A 173 3.50 -7.63 5.02
C THR A 173 2.56 -6.48 4.69
N ALA A 174 1.28 -6.55 5.09
CA ALA A 174 0.32 -5.46 4.94
C ALA A 174 0.73 -4.19 5.71
N ALA A 175 1.25 -4.36 6.95
CA ALA A 175 1.75 -3.26 7.77
C ALA A 175 2.97 -2.59 7.12
N ILE A 176 3.92 -3.41 6.68
CA ILE A 176 5.16 -2.90 6.04
C ILE A 176 4.84 -2.19 4.73
N ALA A 177 3.94 -2.73 3.91
CA ALA A 177 3.49 -2.06 2.70
C ALA A 177 2.85 -0.70 3.02
N GLY A 178 2.01 -0.63 4.07
CA GLY A 178 1.40 0.60 4.55
C GLY A 178 2.44 1.62 5.04
N LEU A 179 3.40 1.17 5.85
CA LEU A 179 4.48 1.98 6.41
C LEU A 179 5.30 2.62 5.28
N ILE A 180 5.81 1.83 4.36
CA ILE A 180 6.67 2.33 3.27
C ILE A 180 5.87 3.23 2.32
N ALA A 181 4.61 2.88 2.03
CA ALA A 181 3.74 3.70 1.19
C ALA A 181 3.44 5.07 1.81
N GLY A 182 3.32 5.12 3.14
CA GLY A 182 3.03 6.35 3.89
C GLY A 182 4.23 7.23 4.19
N MET A 183 5.45 6.71 4.00
CA MET A 183 6.66 7.48 4.30
C MET A 183 6.83 8.70 3.39
N PRO A 184 7.18 9.86 3.95
CA PRO A 184 7.57 11.02 3.17
C PRO A 184 8.91 10.77 2.49
N LEU A 185 9.13 11.37 1.31
CA LEU A 185 10.33 11.18 0.48
C LEU A 185 11.65 11.55 1.14
N ASN A 186 11.62 12.37 2.17
CA ASN A 186 12.79 12.86 2.90
C ASN A 186 13.15 12.01 4.13
N ARG A 187 12.50 10.87 4.32
CA ARG A 187 12.80 9.93 5.41
C ARG A 187 13.19 8.57 4.88
N SER A 188 14.20 7.96 5.50
CA SER A 188 14.58 6.57 5.27
C SER A 188 13.77 5.64 6.18
N ALA A 189 13.54 4.41 5.71
CA ALA A 189 12.92 3.35 6.51
C ALA A 189 13.83 2.82 7.63
N ASP A 190 15.13 3.13 7.57
CA ASP A 190 16.13 2.57 8.49
C ASP A 190 16.07 3.14 9.91
N ASN A 191 15.27 4.18 10.15
CA ASN A 191 15.17 4.88 11.43
C ASN A 191 13.74 4.91 11.99
N HIS A 192 12.96 3.86 11.78
CA HIS A 192 11.61 3.72 12.35
C HIS A 192 11.53 2.58 13.34
#